data_5faa1a59d24746436c2a3a39de8f4b83
#
_entry.id   5faa1a59d24746436c2a3a39de8f4b83
#
_cell.length_a   1.000
_cell.length_b   1.000
_cell.length_c   1.000
_cell.angle_alpha   90.00
_cell.angle_beta   90.00
_cell.angle_gamma   90.00
#
_symmetry.space_group_name_H-M   'P 1'
#
loop_
_entity.id
_entity.type
_entity.pdbx_description
1 polymer ?
#
loop_
_entity_poly.entity_id
_entity_poly.type
_entity_poly.pdbx_seq_one_letter_code
_entity_poly.pdbx_strand_id
1 'polypeptide(L)'
;MGRSGNILARRFAPPPPLRAALWMVGSAVFFSGLSGVIRHLGQEMHPFEVAFFRNLFGLAFMLPWLWRAGRAGLKTRRLALYGVRAFLGLLSMLCWFTALALLPIAQVVALSFTAPLFATMAAALFLGETVRARRWTATLAGLVGVGVILWPQLEGTGGAGLSPGAILALLSTAISVAITLIVKRLTRTEPANAIVTYMVLIMTPMSLVPAAFVWTWPPLDTWLWLVALGGLGSLGHVCYVRSFALADASAVMPYDYTRLLFAALIGWIAFGELPTLYTWIGAAVIVASAIYIARREALFNQSAATSVAAAAGEGGLSATTKAKPMRPPQPGG
;
A
#
# COMPACT_ATOMS: atom_id res chain seq x y z
N MET A 1 -5.57 35.60 -23.57
CA MET A 1 -6.72 34.69 -23.41
C MET A 1 -6.27 33.38 -22.74
N GLY A 2 -5.92 33.32 -21.47
CA GLY A 2 -5.33 32.10 -20.86
C GLY A 2 -5.58 31.91 -19.36
N ARG A 3 -6.30 32.80 -18.67
CA ARG A 3 -6.52 32.69 -17.21
C ARG A 3 -7.91 32.20 -16.78
N SER A 4 -8.93 32.31 -17.62
CA SER A 4 -10.32 31.93 -17.27
C SER A 4 -10.60 30.44 -17.31
N GLY A 5 -9.89 29.63 -18.12
CA GLY A 5 -10.09 28.19 -18.20
C GLY A 5 -9.64 27.41 -16.93
N ASN A 6 -8.72 27.99 -16.14
CA ASN A 6 -8.20 27.32 -14.94
C ASN A 6 -9.09 27.48 -13.68
N ILE A 7 -10.00 28.48 -13.68
CA ILE A 7 -10.88 28.76 -12.53
C ILE A 7 -12.08 27.81 -12.54
N LEU A 8 -12.65 27.51 -13.70
CA LEU A 8 -13.78 26.57 -13.83
C LEU A 8 -13.34 25.14 -13.54
N ALA A 9 -12.16 24.72 -14.01
CA ALA A 9 -11.60 23.39 -13.71
C ALA A 9 -11.33 23.17 -12.20
N ARG A 10 -10.99 24.23 -11.45
CA ARG A 10 -10.83 24.17 -9.99
C ARG A 10 -12.15 24.08 -9.23
N ARG A 11 -13.26 24.58 -9.78
CA ARG A 11 -14.58 24.59 -9.13
C ARG A 11 -15.26 23.21 -9.14
N PHE A 12 -14.89 22.33 -10.09
CA PHE A 12 -15.41 20.97 -10.22
C PHE A 12 -14.41 19.88 -9.77
N ALA A 13 -13.22 20.26 -9.31
CA ALA A 13 -12.27 19.28 -8.79
C ALA A 13 -12.76 18.74 -7.44
N PRO A 14 -12.93 17.41 -7.28
CA PRO A 14 -13.32 16.84 -6.00
C PRO A 14 -12.36 17.28 -4.88
N PRO A 15 -12.84 17.42 -3.64
CA PRO A 15 -11.98 17.79 -2.50
C PRO A 15 -10.85 16.80 -2.34
N PRO A 16 -9.67 17.24 -1.80
CA PRO A 16 -8.48 16.40 -1.69
C PRO A 16 -8.71 15.01 -1.08
N PRO A 17 -9.53 14.83 -0.02
CA PRO A 17 -9.82 13.50 0.53
C PRO A 17 -10.54 12.59 -0.45
N LEU A 18 -11.51 13.12 -1.21
CA LEU A 18 -12.23 12.34 -2.22
C LEU A 18 -11.32 11.94 -3.39
N ARG A 19 -10.41 12.83 -3.81
CA ARG A 19 -9.40 12.50 -4.84
C ARG A 19 -8.46 11.40 -4.36
N ALA A 20 -8.04 11.44 -3.11
CA ALA A 20 -7.21 10.38 -2.51
C ALA A 20 -7.94 9.03 -2.50
N ALA A 21 -9.22 9.04 -2.11
CA ALA A 21 -10.07 7.84 -2.13
C ALA A 21 -10.25 7.28 -3.55
N LEU A 22 -10.52 8.12 -4.54
CA LEU A 22 -10.66 7.71 -5.94
C LEU A 22 -9.36 7.11 -6.50
N TRP A 23 -8.20 7.68 -6.16
CA TRP A 23 -6.90 7.10 -6.52
C TRP A 23 -6.69 5.73 -5.85
N MET A 24 -7.11 5.54 -4.60
CA MET A 24 -6.99 4.25 -3.91
C MET A 24 -7.93 3.20 -4.54
N VAL A 25 -9.19 3.53 -4.83
CA VAL A 25 -10.10 2.63 -5.55
C VAL A 25 -9.58 2.28 -6.94
N GLY A 26 -9.04 3.26 -7.69
CA GLY A 26 -8.38 3.00 -8.97
C GLY A 26 -7.20 2.03 -8.82
N SER A 27 -6.38 2.20 -7.77
CA SER A 27 -5.31 1.26 -7.43
C SER A 27 -5.86 -0.15 -7.16
N ALA A 28 -6.97 -0.25 -6.43
CA ALA A 28 -7.63 -1.53 -6.12
C ALA A 28 -8.09 -2.25 -7.38
N VAL A 29 -8.69 -1.54 -8.35
CA VAL A 29 -9.08 -2.11 -9.66
C VAL A 29 -7.87 -2.63 -10.42
N PHE A 30 -6.82 -1.82 -10.56
CA PHE A 30 -5.63 -2.22 -11.32
C PHE A 30 -4.89 -3.38 -10.65
N PHE A 31 -4.77 -3.39 -9.33
CA PHE A 31 -4.12 -4.50 -8.63
C PHE A 31 -4.95 -5.78 -8.62
N SER A 32 -6.26 -5.69 -8.62
CA SER A 32 -7.12 -6.87 -8.79
C SER A 32 -6.98 -7.45 -10.20
N GLY A 33 -7.02 -6.60 -11.24
CA GLY A 33 -6.73 -7.02 -12.62
C GLY A 33 -5.34 -7.64 -12.76
N LEU A 34 -4.33 -7.01 -12.16
CA LEU A 34 -2.97 -7.54 -12.08
C LEU A 34 -2.94 -8.94 -11.45
N SER A 35 -3.66 -9.15 -10.33
CA SER A 35 -3.72 -10.45 -9.65
C SER A 35 -4.36 -11.53 -10.55
N GLY A 36 -5.39 -11.16 -11.33
CA GLY A 36 -5.98 -12.07 -12.33
C GLY A 36 -4.97 -12.48 -13.42
N VAL A 37 -4.23 -11.50 -13.96
CA VAL A 37 -3.20 -11.78 -14.97
C VAL A 37 -2.07 -12.64 -14.38
N ILE A 38 -1.63 -12.38 -13.15
CA ILE A 38 -0.61 -13.20 -12.47
C ILE A 38 -1.14 -14.64 -12.28
N ARG A 39 -2.40 -14.80 -11.88
CA ARG A 39 -3.02 -16.13 -11.71
C ARG A 39 -3.07 -16.90 -13.02
N HIS A 40 -3.43 -16.23 -14.11
CA HIS A 40 -3.45 -16.81 -15.45
C HIS A 40 -2.04 -17.25 -15.90
N LEU A 41 -1.09 -16.32 -15.87
CA LEU A 41 0.30 -16.59 -16.28
C LEU A 41 0.99 -17.62 -15.39
N GLY A 42 0.67 -17.66 -14.09
CA GLY A 42 1.24 -18.61 -13.14
C GLY A 42 0.84 -20.08 -13.39
N GLN A 43 -0.08 -20.36 -14.32
CA GLN A 43 -0.40 -21.71 -14.78
C GLN A 43 0.61 -22.21 -15.83
N GLU A 44 1.28 -21.31 -16.56
CA GLU A 44 2.17 -21.63 -17.68
C GLU A 44 3.62 -21.21 -17.43
N MET A 45 3.82 -20.22 -16.57
CA MET A 45 5.12 -19.61 -16.30
C MET A 45 5.48 -19.66 -14.81
N HIS A 46 6.77 -19.76 -14.52
CA HIS A 46 7.24 -19.68 -13.15
C HIS A 46 6.99 -18.27 -12.57
N PRO A 47 6.52 -18.12 -11.29
CA PRO A 47 6.24 -16.83 -10.68
C PRO A 47 7.41 -15.82 -10.74
N PHE A 48 8.66 -16.29 -10.76
CA PHE A 48 9.85 -15.44 -10.84
C PHE A 48 10.02 -14.80 -12.23
N GLU A 49 9.69 -15.52 -13.29
CA GLU A 49 9.67 -14.98 -14.65
C GLU A 49 8.54 -13.95 -14.80
N VAL A 50 7.35 -14.27 -14.28
CA VAL A 50 6.21 -13.33 -14.28
C VAL A 50 6.59 -12.04 -13.53
N ALA A 51 7.32 -12.15 -12.42
CA ALA A 51 7.82 -10.99 -11.67
C ALA A 51 8.83 -10.15 -12.47
N PHE A 52 9.75 -10.80 -13.21
CA PHE A 52 10.69 -10.10 -14.07
C PHE A 52 9.99 -9.35 -15.20
N PHE A 53 9.13 -10.03 -15.96
CA PHE A 53 8.39 -9.39 -17.06
C PHE A 53 7.48 -8.27 -16.58
N ARG A 54 6.86 -8.42 -15.41
CA ARG A 54 6.08 -7.34 -14.78
C ARG A 54 6.93 -6.09 -14.56
N ASN A 55 8.15 -6.23 -14.07
CA ASN A 55 9.06 -5.10 -13.85
C ASN A 55 9.58 -4.54 -15.18
N LEU A 56 9.95 -5.39 -16.14
CA LEU A 56 10.44 -5.00 -17.45
C LEU A 56 9.41 -4.18 -18.21
N PHE A 57 8.19 -4.69 -18.38
CA PHE A 57 7.12 -3.94 -19.05
C PHE A 57 6.65 -2.76 -18.20
N GLY A 58 6.69 -2.87 -16.87
CA GLY A 58 6.43 -1.75 -15.97
C GLY A 58 7.41 -0.60 -16.21
N LEU A 59 8.68 -0.88 -16.43
CA LEU A 59 9.69 0.10 -16.80
C LEU A 59 9.36 0.72 -18.17
N ALA A 60 8.99 -0.10 -19.17
CA ALA A 60 8.58 0.40 -20.49
C ALA A 60 7.41 1.38 -20.38
N PHE A 61 6.40 1.10 -19.57
CA PHE A 61 5.27 2.02 -19.33
C PHE A 61 5.69 3.33 -18.60
N MET A 62 6.80 3.33 -17.88
CA MET A 62 7.32 4.54 -17.22
C MET A 62 8.26 5.35 -18.11
N LEU A 63 8.76 4.81 -19.23
CA LEU A 63 9.67 5.50 -20.17
C LEU A 63 9.12 6.83 -20.69
N PRO A 64 7.85 6.96 -21.13
CA PRO A 64 7.32 8.23 -21.64
C PRO A 64 7.36 9.34 -20.58
N TRP A 65 7.11 8.99 -19.31
CA TRP A 65 7.27 9.95 -18.22
C TRP A 65 8.74 10.29 -18.00
N LEU A 66 9.62 9.31 -18.01
CA LEU A 66 11.05 9.49 -17.82
C LEU A 66 11.66 10.40 -18.89
N TRP A 67 11.27 10.21 -20.16
CA TRP A 67 11.72 11.09 -21.25
C TRP A 67 11.26 12.53 -21.07
N ARG A 68 10.01 12.76 -20.64
CA ARG A 68 9.48 14.11 -20.38
C ARG A 68 10.12 14.77 -19.16
N ALA A 69 10.38 14.02 -18.12
CA ALA A 69 11.00 14.51 -16.88
C ALA A 69 12.53 14.73 -17.03
N GLY A 70 13.16 14.00 -17.97
CA GLY A 70 14.59 14.04 -18.21
C GLY A 70 15.42 13.68 -16.98
N ARG A 71 16.71 14.04 -17.04
CA ARG A 71 17.63 13.78 -15.89
C ARG A 71 17.22 14.49 -14.59
N ALA A 72 16.46 15.59 -14.69
CA ALA A 72 15.96 16.31 -13.52
C ALA A 72 14.95 15.48 -12.72
N GLY A 73 14.11 14.65 -13.39
CA GLY A 73 13.15 13.77 -12.76
C GLY A 73 13.77 12.59 -12.00
N LEU A 74 15.05 12.30 -12.25
CA LEU A 74 15.82 11.26 -11.56
C LEU A 74 16.78 11.83 -10.49
N LYS A 75 16.78 13.15 -10.24
CA LYS A 75 17.58 13.71 -9.15
C LYS A 75 16.96 13.37 -7.81
N THR A 76 17.64 12.52 -7.03
CA THR A 76 17.23 12.20 -5.66
C THR A 76 18.45 12.13 -4.74
N ARG A 77 18.26 12.49 -3.47
CA ARG A 77 19.26 12.30 -2.41
C ARG A 77 18.96 11.06 -1.55
N ARG A 78 17.97 10.24 -1.97
CA ARG A 78 17.44 9.12 -1.17
C ARG A 78 17.62 7.76 -1.85
N LEU A 79 18.68 7.59 -2.67
CA LEU A 79 18.94 6.34 -3.40
C LEU A 79 18.98 5.10 -2.48
N ALA A 80 19.58 5.20 -1.30
CA ALA A 80 19.59 4.10 -0.33
C ALA A 80 18.19 3.67 0.08
N LEU A 81 17.27 4.63 0.28
CA LEU A 81 15.88 4.31 0.65
C LEU A 81 15.11 3.67 -0.52
N TYR A 82 15.40 4.08 -1.75
CA TYR A 82 14.89 3.42 -2.96
C TYR A 82 15.43 2.00 -3.09
N GLY A 83 16.72 1.77 -2.81
CA GLY A 83 17.34 0.44 -2.82
C GLY A 83 16.70 -0.51 -1.81
N VAL A 84 16.55 -0.07 -0.56
CA VAL A 84 15.87 -0.85 0.49
C VAL A 84 14.42 -1.15 0.08
N ARG A 85 13.68 -0.15 -0.42
CA ARG A 85 12.32 -0.34 -0.90
C ARG A 85 12.24 -1.36 -2.04
N ALA A 86 13.18 -1.29 -2.99
CA ALA A 86 13.19 -2.19 -4.15
C ALA A 86 13.51 -3.64 -3.71
N PHE A 87 14.46 -3.83 -2.81
CA PHE A 87 14.79 -5.15 -2.26
C PHE A 87 13.60 -5.77 -1.52
N LEU A 88 13.02 -5.05 -0.57
CA LEU A 88 11.83 -5.50 0.15
C LEU A 88 10.64 -5.69 -0.81
N GLY A 89 10.52 -4.80 -1.81
CA GLY A 89 9.51 -4.89 -2.85
C GLY A 89 9.63 -6.15 -3.70
N LEU A 90 10.84 -6.51 -4.10
CA LEU A 90 11.08 -7.74 -4.84
C LEU A 90 10.75 -8.98 -4.00
N LEU A 91 11.23 -9.04 -2.77
CA LEU A 91 10.96 -10.16 -1.87
C LEU A 91 9.45 -10.33 -1.62
N SER A 92 8.75 -9.23 -1.29
CA SER A 92 7.30 -9.24 -1.12
C SER A 92 6.58 -9.68 -2.41
N MET A 93 7.03 -9.19 -3.57
CA MET A 93 6.45 -9.52 -4.86
C MET A 93 6.60 -11.00 -5.20
N LEU A 94 7.78 -11.59 -5.00
CA LEU A 94 8.01 -13.01 -5.24
C LEU A 94 7.11 -13.87 -4.35
N CYS A 95 7.01 -13.53 -3.06
CA CYS A 95 6.10 -14.21 -2.13
C CYS A 95 4.63 -14.07 -2.59
N TRP A 96 4.21 -12.87 -2.98
CA TRP A 96 2.85 -12.60 -3.45
C TRP A 96 2.48 -13.36 -4.73
N PHE A 97 3.38 -13.35 -5.73
CA PHE A 97 3.15 -14.02 -7.00
C PHE A 97 3.08 -15.54 -6.83
N THR A 98 3.96 -16.09 -6.01
CA THR A 98 3.90 -17.52 -5.65
C THR A 98 2.63 -17.87 -4.88
N ALA A 99 2.20 -17.01 -3.96
CA ALA A 99 0.93 -17.21 -3.24
C ALA A 99 -0.28 -17.22 -4.19
N LEU A 100 -0.32 -16.30 -5.18
CA LEU A 100 -1.38 -16.25 -6.21
C LEU A 100 -1.36 -17.45 -7.16
N ALA A 101 -0.21 -18.09 -7.38
CA ALA A 101 -0.13 -19.33 -8.12
C ALA A 101 -0.71 -20.52 -7.33
N LEU A 102 -0.64 -20.48 -5.99
CA LEU A 102 -1.02 -21.59 -5.11
C LEU A 102 -2.44 -21.49 -4.51
N LEU A 103 -3.00 -20.28 -4.41
CA LEU A 103 -4.26 -20.02 -3.72
C LEU A 103 -5.24 -19.19 -4.57
N PRO A 104 -6.56 -19.30 -4.32
CA PRO A 104 -7.57 -18.43 -4.93
C PRO A 104 -7.28 -16.94 -4.69
N ILE A 105 -7.55 -16.10 -5.71
CA ILE A 105 -7.20 -14.68 -5.69
C ILE A 105 -7.84 -13.96 -4.48
N ALA A 106 -9.13 -14.20 -4.24
CA ALA A 106 -9.85 -13.57 -3.12
C ALA A 106 -9.25 -13.92 -1.76
N GLN A 107 -8.74 -15.16 -1.59
CA GLN A 107 -8.13 -15.60 -0.35
C GLN A 107 -6.79 -14.90 -0.10
N VAL A 108 -5.93 -14.81 -1.12
CA VAL A 108 -4.64 -14.10 -1.03
C VAL A 108 -4.87 -12.61 -0.71
N VAL A 109 -5.85 -11.97 -1.37
CA VAL A 109 -6.20 -10.58 -1.11
C VAL A 109 -6.77 -10.39 0.29
N ALA A 110 -7.65 -11.28 0.77
CA ALA A 110 -8.19 -11.21 2.13
C ALA A 110 -7.08 -11.32 3.19
N LEU A 111 -6.10 -12.23 2.99
CA LEU A 111 -4.94 -12.35 3.87
C LEU A 111 -4.08 -11.07 3.89
N SER A 112 -4.01 -10.32 2.80
CA SER A 112 -3.26 -9.06 2.77
C SER A 112 -3.85 -7.97 3.66
N PHE A 113 -5.13 -8.06 4.01
CA PHE A 113 -5.76 -7.10 4.93
C PHE A 113 -5.31 -7.25 6.38
N THR A 114 -4.47 -8.23 6.67
CA THR A 114 -3.77 -8.33 7.96
C THR A 114 -2.64 -7.30 8.13
N ALA A 115 -2.34 -6.49 7.11
CA ALA A 115 -1.30 -5.47 7.18
C ALA A 115 -1.39 -4.55 8.43
N PRO A 116 -2.56 -4.05 8.86
CA PRO A 116 -2.66 -3.27 10.10
C PRO A 116 -2.31 -4.06 11.37
N LEU A 117 -2.52 -5.39 11.36
CA LEU A 117 -2.14 -6.27 12.47
C LEU A 117 -0.62 -6.36 12.56
N PHE A 118 0.05 -6.61 11.43
CA PHE A 118 1.52 -6.60 11.37
C PHE A 118 2.11 -5.24 11.71
N ALA A 119 1.47 -4.13 11.29
CA ALA A 119 1.90 -2.79 11.67
C ALA A 119 1.82 -2.57 13.19
N THR A 120 0.77 -3.07 13.83
CA THR A 120 0.60 -3.00 15.29
C THR A 120 1.66 -3.83 16.01
N MET A 121 1.91 -5.06 15.54
CA MET A 121 2.93 -5.93 16.10
C MET A 121 4.33 -5.33 15.93
N ALA A 122 4.62 -4.77 14.75
CA ALA A 122 5.90 -4.13 14.48
C ALA A 122 6.13 -2.89 15.38
N ALA A 123 5.11 -2.08 15.61
CA ALA A 123 5.19 -0.93 16.52
C ALA A 123 5.50 -1.36 17.97
N ALA A 124 4.86 -2.43 18.44
CA ALA A 124 5.11 -2.97 19.77
C ALA A 124 6.51 -3.56 19.94
N LEU A 125 6.97 -4.35 18.94
CA LEU A 125 8.20 -5.14 19.06
C LEU A 125 9.46 -4.33 18.72
N PHE A 126 9.39 -3.46 17.70
CA PHE A 126 10.58 -2.76 17.17
C PHE A 126 10.69 -1.30 17.60
N LEU A 127 9.54 -0.62 17.87
CA LEU A 127 9.57 0.78 18.30
C LEU A 127 9.42 0.92 19.83
N GLY A 128 9.18 -0.18 20.57
CA GLY A 128 8.98 -0.13 22.00
C GLY A 128 7.75 0.68 22.43
N GLU A 129 6.82 0.91 21.51
CA GLU A 129 5.59 1.64 21.80
C GLU A 129 4.71 0.83 22.75
N THR A 130 4.22 1.47 23.82
CA THR A 130 3.23 0.85 24.71
C THR A 130 1.88 0.73 23.99
N VAL A 131 1.67 -0.42 23.35
CA VAL A 131 0.41 -0.71 22.67
C VAL A 131 -0.67 -0.98 23.70
N ARG A 132 -1.72 -0.13 23.73
CA ARG A 132 -2.82 -0.27 24.66
C ARG A 132 -3.57 -1.59 24.48
N ALA A 133 -4.11 -2.16 25.57
CA ALA A 133 -4.84 -3.43 25.55
C ALA A 133 -5.92 -3.51 24.46
N ARG A 134 -6.64 -2.41 24.19
CA ARG A 134 -7.68 -2.33 23.15
C ARG A 134 -7.13 -2.54 21.72
N ARG A 135 -5.88 -2.13 21.44
CA ARG A 135 -5.24 -2.37 20.15
C ARG A 135 -4.83 -3.83 20.01
N TRP A 136 -4.40 -4.44 21.11
CA TRP A 136 -4.14 -5.87 21.18
C TRP A 136 -5.41 -6.71 20.96
N THR A 137 -6.55 -6.33 21.58
CA THR A 137 -7.82 -7.07 21.36
C THR A 137 -8.27 -7.01 19.90
N ALA A 138 -8.16 -5.85 19.23
CA ALA A 138 -8.45 -5.75 17.81
C ALA A 138 -7.48 -6.56 16.94
N THR A 139 -6.19 -6.57 17.29
CA THR A 139 -5.19 -7.42 16.61
C THR A 139 -5.53 -8.90 16.76
N LEU A 140 -5.86 -9.35 17.97
CA LEU A 140 -6.28 -10.74 18.21
C LEU A 140 -7.56 -11.10 17.45
N ALA A 141 -8.56 -10.21 17.43
CA ALA A 141 -9.77 -10.41 16.64
C ALA A 141 -9.45 -10.55 15.13
N GLY A 142 -8.54 -9.74 14.59
CA GLY A 142 -8.08 -9.87 13.22
C GLY A 142 -7.36 -11.21 12.97
N LEU A 143 -6.54 -11.69 13.91
CA LEU A 143 -5.89 -13.00 13.80
C LEU A 143 -6.92 -14.15 13.83
N VAL A 144 -8.01 -14.03 14.59
CA VAL A 144 -9.14 -14.98 14.50
C VAL A 144 -9.73 -14.98 13.10
N GLY A 145 -9.90 -13.80 12.47
CA GLY A 145 -10.34 -13.70 11.07
C GLY A 145 -9.41 -14.43 10.09
N VAL A 146 -8.09 -14.37 10.29
CA VAL A 146 -7.11 -15.18 9.53
C VAL A 146 -7.35 -16.66 9.74
N GLY A 147 -7.52 -17.10 11.00
CA GLY A 147 -7.83 -18.48 11.33
C GLY A 147 -9.10 -18.99 10.62
N VAL A 148 -10.15 -18.15 10.57
CA VAL A 148 -11.39 -18.48 9.85
C VAL A 148 -11.13 -18.66 8.34
N ILE A 149 -10.36 -17.77 7.68
CA ILE A 149 -10.03 -17.92 6.25
C ILE A 149 -9.26 -19.21 5.99
N LEU A 150 -8.37 -19.58 6.89
CA LEU A 150 -7.49 -20.74 6.73
C LEU A 150 -8.10 -22.05 7.23
N TRP A 151 -9.25 -21.99 7.91
CA TRP A 151 -9.91 -23.16 8.49
C TRP A 151 -10.09 -24.34 7.52
N PRO A 152 -10.62 -24.14 6.28
CA PRO A 152 -10.79 -25.25 5.35
C PRO A 152 -9.48 -25.93 4.94
N GLN A 153 -8.36 -25.19 4.96
CA GLN A 153 -7.05 -25.77 4.66
C GLN A 153 -6.55 -26.62 5.81
N LEU A 154 -6.78 -26.19 7.06
CA LEU A 154 -6.39 -26.94 8.25
C LEU A 154 -7.17 -28.24 8.37
N GLU A 155 -8.46 -28.25 8.03
CA GLU A 155 -9.28 -29.46 7.97
C GLU A 155 -8.82 -30.42 6.86
N GLY A 156 -8.57 -29.90 5.65
CA GLY A 156 -8.18 -30.69 4.48
C GLY A 156 -6.78 -31.34 4.60
N THR A 157 -5.91 -30.77 5.42
CA THR A 157 -4.54 -31.30 5.66
C THR A 157 -4.43 -32.16 6.91
N GLY A 158 -5.54 -32.47 7.58
CA GLY A 158 -5.52 -33.23 8.84
C GLY A 158 -4.73 -32.56 9.96
N GLY A 159 -4.64 -31.22 9.94
CA GLY A 159 -3.88 -30.43 10.91
C GLY A 159 -2.37 -30.31 10.62
N ALA A 160 -1.90 -30.70 9.44
CA ALA A 160 -0.48 -30.68 9.08
C ALA A 160 0.14 -29.27 8.93
N GLY A 161 -0.62 -28.21 9.22
CA GLY A 161 -0.12 -26.82 9.23
C GLY A 161 -0.66 -25.94 8.09
N LEU A 162 -0.15 -24.70 8.02
CA LEU A 162 -0.55 -23.72 7.01
C LEU A 162 0.01 -24.10 5.63
N SER A 163 -0.79 -23.93 4.58
CA SER A 163 -0.32 -24.14 3.22
C SER A 163 0.83 -23.18 2.89
N PRO A 164 1.80 -23.58 2.06
CA PRO A 164 2.91 -22.72 1.63
C PRO A 164 2.42 -21.39 1.04
N GLY A 165 1.32 -21.42 0.29
CA GLY A 165 0.71 -20.22 -0.28
C GLY A 165 0.21 -19.23 0.78
N ALA A 166 -0.40 -19.72 1.88
CA ALA A 166 -0.86 -18.88 2.98
C ALA A 166 0.33 -18.24 3.73
N ILE A 167 1.38 -19.01 3.99
CA ILE A 167 2.61 -18.49 4.62
C ILE A 167 3.22 -17.38 3.77
N LEU A 168 3.34 -17.60 2.46
CA LEU A 168 3.89 -16.61 1.53
C LEU A 168 3.02 -15.35 1.42
N ALA A 169 1.69 -15.48 1.43
CA ALA A 169 0.77 -14.34 1.43
C ALA A 169 0.94 -13.49 2.71
N LEU A 170 1.02 -14.11 3.87
CA LEU A 170 1.23 -13.44 5.15
C LEU A 170 2.62 -12.79 5.23
N LEU A 171 3.67 -13.49 4.77
CA LEU A 171 5.03 -12.96 4.72
C LEU A 171 5.12 -11.74 3.79
N SER A 172 4.54 -11.83 2.59
CA SER A 172 4.43 -10.70 1.67
C SER A 172 3.73 -9.51 2.33
N THR A 173 2.65 -9.76 3.06
CA THR A 173 1.89 -8.73 3.76
C THR A 173 2.73 -8.08 4.88
N ALA A 174 3.45 -8.85 5.67
CA ALA A 174 4.32 -8.33 6.71
C ALA A 174 5.42 -7.42 6.13
N ILE A 175 6.04 -7.82 5.03
CA ILE A 175 7.06 -7.02 4.32
C ILE A 175 6.43 -5.75 3.74
N SER A 176 5.20 -5.83 3.22
CA SER A 176 4.50 -4.69 2.61
C SER A 176 4.22 -3.56 3.60
N VAL A 177 4.13 -3.85 4.90
CA VAL A 177 4.02 -2.82 5.96
C VAL A 177 5.25 -1.91 5.95
N ALA A 178 6.46 -2.48 5.94
CA ALA A 178 7.69 -1.69 5.86
C ALA A 178 7.77 -0.87 4.55
N ILE A 179 7.36 -1.47 3.42
CA ILE A 179 7.30 -0.79 2.12
C ILE A 179 6.35 0.41 2.18
N THR A 180 5.18 0.26 2.77
CA THR A 180 4.19 1.34 2.90
C THR A 180 4.74 2.52 3.69
N LEU A 181 5.45 2.27 4.79
CA LEU A 181 6.12 3.31 5.58
C LEU A 181 7.20 4.04 4.77
N ILE A 182 8.00 3.28 4.00
CA ILE A 182 9.02 3.86 3.12
C ILE A 182 8.37 4.72 2.03
N VAL A 183 7.31 4.24 1.37
CA VAL A 183 6.57 5.00 0.35
C VAL A 183 6.01 6.29 0.96
N LYS A 184 5.35 6.23 2.12
CA LYS A 184 4.83 7.42 2.80
C LYS A 184 5.94 8.44 3.13
N ARG A 185 7.13 7.97 3.50
CA ARG A 185 8.29 8.84 3.73
C ARG A 185 8.80 9.46 2.43
N LEU A 186 8.82 8.70 1.34
CA LEU A 186 9.25 9.19 0.02
C LEU A 186 8.27 10.22 -0.56
N THR A 187 6.96 10.03 -0.41
CA THR A 187 5.94 10.97 -0.95
C THR A 187 6.02 12.38 -0.37
N ARG A 188 6.76 12.58 0.74
CA ARG A 188 7.00 13.91 1.33
C ARG A 188 7.99 14.75 0.52
N THR A 189 8.85 14.12 -0.27
CA THR A 189 9.97 14.81 -0.96
C THR A 189 10.09 14.47 -2.43
N GLU A 190 9.45 13.37 -2.87
CA GLU A 190 9.60 12.83 -4.21
C GLU A 190 8.24 12.76 -4.92
N PRO A 191 8.16 13.04 -6.23
CA PRO A 191 6.93 12.90 -6.99
C PRO A 191 6.55 11.42 -7.16
N ALA A 192 5.24 11.13 -7.19
CA ALA A 192 4.73 9.77 -7.27
C ALA A 192 5.32 8.95 -8.45
N ASN A 193 5.42 9.59 -9.62
CA ASN A 193 5.96 8.92 -10.81
C ASN A 193 7.45 8.58 -10.65
N ALA A 194 8.27 9.41 -9.99
CA ALA A 194 9.66 9.10 -9.70
C ALA A 194 9.76 7.88 -8.77
N ILE A 195 8.90 7.81 -7.74
CA ILE A 195 8.88 6.68 -6.80
C ILE A 195 8.60 5.36 -7.53
N VAL A 196 7.63 5.35 -8.46
CA VAL A 196 7.31 4.15 -9.26
C VAL A 196 8.41 3.85 -10.27
N THR A 197 8.96 4.87 -10.94
CA THR A 197 10.05 4.68 -11.93
C THR A 197 11.30 4.08 -11.27
N TYR A 198 11.75 4.63 -10.13
CA TYR A 198 12.87 4.06 -9.40
C TYR A 198 12.60 2.63 -8.92
N MET A 199 11.35 2.34 -8.51
CA MET A 199 10.97 0.99 -8.14
C MET A 199 11.23 0.01 -9.27
N VAL A 200 10.63 0.26 -10.46
CA VAL A 200 10.76 -0.68 -11.58
C VAL A 200 12.18 -0.68 -12.15
N LEU A 201 12.88 0.46 -12.16
CA LEU A 201 14.25 0.58 -12.65
C LEU A 201 15.23 -0.29 -11.83
N ILE A 202 15.09 -0.31 -10.51
CA ILE A 202 15.96 -1.09 -9.63
C ILE A 202 15.49 -2.55 -9.57
N MET A 203 14.16 -2.79 -9.51
CA MET A 203 13.63 -4.14 -9.40
C MET A 203 13.80 -4.95 -10.69
N THR A 204 13.85 -4.33 -11.87
CA THR A 204 14.02 -5.06 -13.14
C THR A 204 15.32 -5.89 -13.17
N PRO A 205 16.52 -5.31 -12.98
CA PRO A 205 17.75 -6.13 -12.95
C PRO A 205 17.79 -7.07 -11.76
N MET A 206 17.24 -6.68 -10.61
CA MET A 206 17.19 -7.55 -9.43
C MET A 206 16.29 -8.78 -9.64
N SER A 207 15.15 -8.63 -10.32
CA SER A 207 14.22 -9.74 -10.59
C SER A 207 14.72 -10.67 -11.71
N LEU A 208 15.64 -10.21 -12.55
CA LEU A 208 16.27 -11.05 -13.55
C LEU A 208 17.08 -12.19 -12.92
N VAL A 209 17.72 -11.93 -11.76
CA VAL A 209 18.56 -12.93 -11.08
C VAL A 209 17.76 -14.20 -10.73
N PRO A 210 16.66 -14.16 -9.96
CA PRO A 210 15.87 -15.36 -9.68
C PRO A 210 15.19 -15.92 -10.94
N ALA A 211 14.78 -15.07 -11.89
CA ALA A 211 14.16 -15.52 -13.13
C ALA A 211 15.12 -16.35 -13.99
N ALA A 212 16.41 -15.98 -14.04
CA ALA A 212 17.41 -16.68 -14.84
C ALA A 212 17.62 -18.15 -14.45
N PHE A 213 17.34 -18.52 -13.20
CA PHE A 213 17.46 -19.93 -12.74
C PHE A 213 16.31 -20.83 -13.18
N VAL A 214 15.18 -20.23 -13.59
CA VAL A 214 13.96 -20.96 -13.98
C VAL A 214 13.50 -20.57 -15.38
N TRP A 215 14.38 -19.95 -16.16
CA TRP A 215 14.05 -19.28 -17.41
C TRP A 215 13.52 -20.23 -18.48
N THR A 216 12.33 -19.92 -18.95
CA THR A 216 11.70 -20.50 -20.14
C THR A 216 11.24 -19.39 -21.07
N TRP A 217 11.31 -19.57 -22.38
CA TRP A 217 10.82 -18.54 -23.29
C TRP A 217 9.28 -18.56 -23.33
N PRO A 218 8.64 -17.38 -23.04
CA PRO A 218 7.19 -17.30 -23.06
C PRO A 218 6.62 -17.63 -24.44
N PRO A 219 5.53 -18.41 -24.53
CA PRO A 219 4.77 -18.62 -25.76
C PRO A 219 4.28 -17.28 -26.34
N LEU A 220 4.05 -17.22 -27.66
CA LEU A 220 3.68 -15.96 -28.33
C LEU A 220 2.34 -15.38 -27.85
N ASP A 221 1.41 -16.20 -27.46
CA ASP A 221 0.09 -15.82 -26.96
C ASP A 221 0.14 -15.18 -25.56
N THR A 222 1.17 -15.48 -24.77
CA THR A 222 1.35 -14.90 -23.42
C THR A 222 1.90 -13.47 -23.43
N TRP A 223 2.50 -13.01 -24.54
CA TRP A 223 3.14 -11.68 -24.62
C TRP A 223 2.16 -10.53 -24.36
N LEU A 224 0.92 -10.64 -24.85
CA LEU A 224 -0.11 -9.63 -24.57
C LEU A 224 -0.41 -9.51 -23.07
N TRP A 225 -0.48 -10.64 -22.39
CA TRP A 225 -0.68 -10.70 -20.94
C TRP A 225 0.51 -10.14 -20.17
N LEU A 226 1.75 -10.37 -20.65
CA LEU A 226 2.96 -9.82 -20.05
C LEU A 226 3.01 -8.29 -20.17
N VAL A 227 2.61 -7.73 -21.31
CA VAL A 227 2.48 -6.29 -21.49
C VAL A 227 1.39 -5.72 -20.58
N ALA A 228 0.21 -6.34 -20.53
CA ALA A 228 -0.88 -5.96 -19.64
C ALA A 228 -0.45 -6.00 -18.17
N LEU A 229 0.30 -7.03 -17.77
CA LEU A 229 0.88 -7.20 -16.44
C LEU A 229 1.71 -5.98 -16.00
N GLY A 230 2.62 -5.53 -16.88
CA GLY A 230 3.46 -4.36 -16.62
C GLY A 230 2.67 -3.06 -16.53
N GLY A 231 1.69 -2.88 -17.43
CA GLY A 231 0.79 -1.73 -17.46
C GLY A 231 -0.08 -1.63 -16.22
N LEU A 232 -0.81 -2.70 -15.91
CA LEU A 232 -1.67 -2.78 -14.71
C LEU A 232 -0.87 -2.55 -13.43
N GLY A 233 0.32 -3.18 -13.33
CA GLY A 233 1.20 -3.00 -12.19
C GLY A 233 1.68 -1.57 -12.02
N SER A 234 2.09 -0.90 -13.09
CA SER A 234 2.58 0.48 -13.06
C SER A 234 1.45 1.48 -12.77
N LEU A 235 0.30 1.34 -13.43
CA LEU A 235 -0.87 2.17 -13.18
C LEU A 235 -1.38 2.01 -11.74
N GLY A 236 -1.48 0.76 -11.26
CA GLY A 236 -1.86 0.47 -9.88
C GLY A 236 -0.93 1.15 -8.87
N HIS A 237 0.39 1.05 -9.07
CA HIS A 237 1.36 1.70 -8.19
C HIS A 237 1.33 3.22 -8.27
N VAL A 238 1.14 3.81 -9.45
CA VAL A 238 0.99 5.27 -9.61
C VAL A 238 -0.26 5.74 -8.85
N CYS A 239 -1.39 5.05 -9.00
CA CYS A 239 -2.61 5.37 -8.27
C CYS A 239 -2.41 5.25 -6.75
N TYR A 240 -1.79 4.16 -6.29
CA TYR A 240 -1.47 3.92 -4.89
C TYR A 240 -0.60 5.03 -4.29
N VAL A 241 0.52 5.36 -4.93
CA VAL A 241 1.43 6.40 -4.44
C VAL A 241 0.77 7.78 -4.46
N ARG A 242 -0.02 8.11 -5.49
CA ARG A 242 -0.79 9.38 -5.54
C ARG A 242 -1.82 9.48 -4.42
N SER A 243 -2.48 8.40 -4.07
CA SER A 243 -3.40 8.37 -2.93
C SER A 243 -2.68 8.77 -1.63
N PHE A 244 -1.54 8.13 -1.34
CA PHE A 244 -0.72 8.45 -0.16
C PHE A 244 -0.07 9.84 -0.18
N ALA A 245 0.13 10.42 -1.35
CA ALA A 245 0.63 11.79 -1.47
C ALA A 245 -0.45 12.83 -1.11
N LEU A 246 -1.74 12.50 -1.31
CA LEU A 246 -2.86 13.43 -1.12
C LEU A 246 -3.48 13.36 0.29
N ALA A 247 -3.35 12.25 1.00
CA ALA A 247 -3.96 12.05 2.32
C ALA A 247 -3.15 11.09 3.19
N ASP A 248 -3.47 11.07 4.49
CA ASP A 248 -2.83 10.16 5.43
C ASP A 248 -3.26 8.71 5.21
N ALA A 249 -2.38 7.77 5.55
CA ALA A 249 -2.62 6.34 5.36
C ALA A 249 -3.92 5.88 6.03
N SER A 250 -4.19 6.34 7.26
CA SER A 250 -5.41 6.01 8.00
C SER A 250 -6.71 6.44 7.30
N ALA A 251 -6.65 7.50 6.48
CA ALA A 251 -7.80 8.02 5.74
C ALA A 251 -8.06 7.25 4.44
N VAL A 252 -7.01 6.73 3.78
CA VAL A 252 -7.14 6.09 2.46
C VAL A 252 -7.16 4.56 2.51
N MET A 253 -6.55 3.93 3.51
CA MET A 253 -6.51 2.48 3.66
C MET A 253 -7.89 1.79 3.67
N PRO A 254 -8.97 2.36 4.27
CA PRO A 254 -10.29 1.74 4.18
C PRO A 254 -10.80 1.54 2.75
N TYR A 255 -10.38 2.38 1.80
CA TYR A 255 -10.78 2.24 0.40
C TYR A 255 -10.01 1.13 -0.32
N ASP A 256 -8.84 0.69 0.17
CA ASP A 256 -8.11 -0.46 -0.38
C ASP A 256 -8.87 -1.78 -0.17
N TYR A 257 -9.77 -1.85 0.84
CA TYR A 257 -10.60 -3.04 1.05
C TYR A 257 -11.55 -3.33 -0.11
N THR A 258 -11.87 -2.35 -0.96
CA THR A 258 -12.63 -2.57 -2.20
C THR A 258 -11.91 -3.53 -3.14
N ARG A 259 -10.59 -3.70 -3.00
CA ARG A 259 -9.80 -4.67 -3.77
C ARG A 259 -10.30 -6.10 -3.62
N LEU A 260 -10.86 -6.47 -2.45
CA LEU A 260 -11.46 -7.81 -2.26
C LEU A 260 -12.65 -8.04 -3.19
N LEU A 261 -13.51 -7.03 -3.36
CA LEU A 261 -14.69 -7.14 -4.24
C LEU A 261 -14.26 -7.34 -5.70
N PHE A 262 -13.29 -6.55 -6.17
CA PHE A 262 -12.76 -6.71 -7.52
C PHE A 262 -12.00 -8.02 -7.70
N ALA A 263 -11.23 -8.46 -6.71
CA ALA A 263 -10.51 -9.71 -6.73
C ALA A 263 -11.46 -10.92 -6.76
N ALA A 264 -12.53 -10.87 -5.95
CA ALA A 264 -13.58 -11.90 -5.95
C ALA A 264 -14.31 -11.97 -7.29
N LEU A 265 -14.64 -10.80 -7.86
CA LEU A 265 -15.32 -10.70 -9.16
C LEU A 265 -14.44 -11.29 -10.29
N ILE A 266 -13.16 -10.94 -10.33
CA ILE A 266 -12.21 -11.46 -11.32
C ILE A 266 -11.99 -12.95 -11.12
N GLY A 267 -11.82 -13.43 -9.88
CA GLY A 267 -11.70 -14.84 -9.55
C GLY A 267 -12.89 -15.64 -10.05
N TRP A 268 -14.09 -15.13 -9.83
CA TRP A 268 -15.32 -15.78 -10.29
C TRP A 268 -15.45 -15.79 -11.81
N ILE A 269 -15.34 -14.62 -12.46
CA ILE A 269 -15.59 -14.51 -13.92
C ILE A 269 -14.50 -15.20 -14.74
N ALA A 270 -13.22 -15.03 -14.36
CA ALA A 270 -12.10 -15.53 -15.16
C ALA A 270 -11.68 -16.97 -14.81
N PHE A 271 -11.89 -17.41 -13.57
CA PHE A 271 -11.37 -18.68 -13.08
C PHE A 271 -12.45 -19.60 -12.46
N GLY A 272 -13.71 -19.15 -12.36
CA GLY A 272 -14.77 -19.89 -11.65
C GLY A 272 -14.53 -20.03 -10.14
N GLU A 273 -13.61 -19.25 -9.57
CA GLU A 273 -13.25 -19.28 -8.16
C GLU A 273 -14.28 -18.51 -7.33
N LEU A 274 -15.25 -19.21 -6.75
CA LEU A 274 -16.16 -18.58 -5.79
C LEU A 274 -15.48 -18.52 -4.42
N PRO A 275 -15.38 -17.31 -3.80
CA PRO A 275 -14.88 -17.19 -2.44
C PRO A 275 -15.75 -18.00 -1.48
N THR A 276 -15.14 -18.82 -0.65
CA THR A 276 -15.85 -19.60 0.36
C THR A 276 -16.50 -18.69 1.40
N LEU A 277 -17.53 -19.21 2.09
CA LEU A 277 -18.14 -18.48 3.21
C LEU A 277 -17.10 -18.10 4.28
N TYR A 278 -16.13 -18.98 4.53
CA TYR A 278 -15.01 -18.73 5.44
C TYR A 278 -14.16 -17.55 5.01
N THR A 279 -13.91 -17.37 3.70
CA THR A 279 -13.19 -16.21 3.16
C THR A 279 -13.96 -14.91 3.41
N TRP A 280 -15.28 -14.88 3.20
CA TRP A 280 -16.11 -13.72 3.46
C TRP A 280 -16.20 -13.36 4.93
N ILE A 281 -16.46 -14.34 5.81
CA ILE A 281 -16.55 -14.12 7.26
C ILE A 281 -15.20 -13.63 7.79
N GLY A 282 -14.12 -14.33 7.48
CA GLY A 282 -12.79 -13.97 7.95
C GLY A 282 -12.34 -12.60 7.44
N ALA A 283 -12.59 -12.27 6.16
CA ALA A 283 -12.32 -10.96 5.61
C ALA A 283 -13.12 -9.85 6.31
N ALA A 284 -14.41 -10.08 6.59
CA ALA A 284 -15.23 -9.12 7.33
C ALA A 284 -14.68 -8.86 8.75
N VAL A 285 -14.23 -9.89 9.46
CA VAL A 285 -13.60 -9.75 10.79
C VAL A 285 -12.29 -8.98 10.71
N ILE A 286 -11.43 -9.30 9.72
CA ILE A 286 -10.13 -8.59 9.53
C ILE A 286 -10.39 -7.12 9.20
N VAL A 287 -11.28 -6.83 8.26
CA VAL A 287 -11.61 -5.46 7.83
C VAL A 287 -12.22 -4.67 8.99
N ALA A 288 -13.15 -5.25 9.76
CA ALA A 288 -13.72 -4.60 10.94
C ALA A 288 -12.65 -4.26 11.98
N SER A 289 -11.74 -5.20 12.26
CA SER A 289 -10.60 -5.01 13.17
C SER A 289 -9.66 -3.91 12.69
N ALA A 290 -9.32 -3.91 11.40
CA ALA A 290 -8.46 -2.91 10.78
C ALA A 290 -9.08 -1.50 10.80
N ILE A 291 -10.38 -1.38 10.49
CA ILE A 291 -11.13 -0.11 10.57
C ILE A 291 -11.18 0.41 12.01
N TYR A 292 -11.40 -0.50 12.98
CA TYR A 292 -11.40 -0.12 14.39
C TYR A 292 -10.04 0.46 14.83
N ILE A 293 -8.93 -0.20 14.45
CA ILE A 293 -7.57 0.29 14.72
C ILE A 293 -7.37 1.67 14.08
N ALA A 294 -7.66 1.82 12.78
CA ALA A 294 -7.46 3.05 12.03
C ALA A 294 -8.26 4.24 12.59
N ARG A 295 -9.55 4.03 12.90
CA ARG A 295 -10.40 5.07 13.51
C ARG A 295 -9.88 5.53 14.86
N ARG A 296 -9.41 4.61 15.68
CA ARG A 296 -8.87 4.92 17.02
C ARG A 296 -7.57 5.70 16.94
N GLU A 297 -6.67 5.35 16.01
CA GLU A 297 -5.44 6.12 15.79
C GLU A 297 -5.74 7.55 15.32
N ALA A 298 -6.70 7.72 14.42
CA ALA A 298 -7.11 9.04 13.95
C ALA A 298 -7.64 9.92 15.09
N LEU A 299 -8.51 9.38 15.95
CA LEU A 299 -9.03 10.10 17.12
C LEU A 299 -7.94 10.48 18.13
N PHE A 300 -6.95 9.60 18.32
CA PHE A 300 -5.85 9.84 19.25
C PHE A 300 -4.93 10.95 18.76
N ASN A 301 -4.60 10.95 17.47
CA ASN A 301 -3.77 11.98 16.87
C ASN A 301 -4.46 13.35 16.86
N GLN A 302 -5.78 13.40 16.69
CA GLN A 302 -6.56 14.64 16.82
C GLN A 302 -6.54 15.18 18.25
N SER A 303 -6.73 14.32 19.25
CA SER A 303 -6.69 14.74 20.67
C SER A 303 -5.31 15.26 21.08
N ALA A 304 -4.24 14.62 20.63
CA ALA A 304 -2.87 15.05 20.85
C ALA A 304 -2.57 16.41 20.17
N ALA A 305 -3.02 16.61 18.95
CA ALA A 305 -2.87 17.87 18.23
C ALA A 305 -3.64 19.01 18.90
N THR A 306 -4.86 18.76 19.40
CA THR A 306 -5.68 19.73 20.11
C THR A 306 -5.05 20.12 21.45
N SER A 307 -4.48 19.17 22.20
CA SER A 307 -3.81 19.45 23.47
C SER A 307 -2.53 20.27 23.30
N VAL A 308 -1.75 20.02 22.23
CA VAL A 308 -0.57 20.82 21.90
C VAL A 308 -0.96 22.24 21.47
N ALA A 309 -2.03 22.39 20.67
CA ALA A 309 -2.54 23.71 20.27
C ALA A 309 -3.08 24.51 21.46
N ALA A 310 -3.78 23.87 22.40
CA ALA A 310 -4.26 24.50 23.63
C ALA A 310 -3.10 24.98 24.53
N ALA A 311 -2.09 24.14 24.73
CA ALA A 311 -0.89 24.50 25.51
C ALA A 311 -0.10 25.65 24.88
N ALA A 312 -0.02 25.71 23.53
CA ALA A 312 0.63 26.81 22.81
C ALA A 312 -0.19 28.11 22.92
N GLY A 313 -1.53 28.04 22.95
CA GLY A 313 -2.42 29.19 23.15
C GLY A 313 -2.30 29.80 24.53
N GLU A 314 -2.20 28.98 25.58
CA GLU A 314 -2.03 29.42 26.97
C GLU A 314 -0.64 30.04 27.22
N GLY A 315 0.42 29.49 26.60
CA GLY A 315 1.77 30.05 26.64
C GLY A 315 1.87 31.44 26.00
N GLY A 316 1.10 31.71 24.92
CA GLY A 316 1.03 33.00 24.24
C GLY A 316 0.34 34.10 25.07
N LEU A 317 -0.70 33.75 25.80
CA LEU A 317 -1.43 34.69 26.68
C LEU A 317 -0.63 35.08 27.94
N SER A 318 0.20 34.19 28.46
CA SER A 318 1.05 34.46 29.63
C SER A 318 2.21 35.41 29.31
N ALA A 319 2.70 35.42 28.08
CA ALA A 319 3.80 36.29 27.66
C ALA A 319 3.36 37.76 27.45
N THR A 320 2.12 38.01 27.05
CA THR A 320 1.58 39.34 26.82
C THR A 320 1.16 40.04 28.09
N THR A 321 0.89 39.33 29.18
CA THR A 321 0.45 39.94 30.47
C THR A 321 1.63 40.44 31.34
N LYS A 322 2.90 40.11 31.01
CA LYS A 322 4.10 40.56 31.74
C LYS A 322 4.80 41.81 31.19
N ALA A 323 4.28 42.41 30.12
CA ALA A 323 4.79 43.67 29.63
C ALA A 323 4.23 44.82 30.48
N LYS A 324 4.92 45.14 31.58
CA LYS A 324 4.68 46.31 32.44
C LYS A 324 4.84 47.58 31.62
N PRO A 325 3.88 48.52 31.59
CA PRO A 325 4.04 49.76 30.82
C PRO A 325 5.23 50.58 31.42
N MET A 326 6.20 50.88 30.53
CA MET A 326 7.27 51.84 30.84
C MET A 326 6.65 53.23 31.13
N ARG A 327 6.86 53.74 32.31
CA ARG A 327 6.55 55.14 32.62
C ARG A 327 7.40 56.07 31.78
N PRO A 328 6.85 57.14 31.16
CA PRO A 328 7.63 58.14 30.46
C PRO A 328 8.50 58.95 31.47
N PRO A 329 9.71 59.40 31.07
CA PRO A 329 10.57 60.20 31.91
C PRO A 329 9.92 61.56 32.16
N GLN A 330 9.93 62.00 33.45
CA GLN A 330 9.52 63.36 33.84
C GLN A 330 10.54 64.35 33.38
N PRO A 331 10.14 65.54 32.87
CA PRO A 331 11.08 66.61 32.54
C PRO A 331 11.59 67.20 33.85
N GLY A 332 12.92 67.15 33.99
CA GLY A 332 13.62 67.82 35.09
C GLY A 332 13.52 69.33 35.00
N GLY A 333 13.28 69.94 36.13
CA GLY A 333 13.48 71.37 36.32
C GLY A 333 14.96 71.77 36.57
#